data_41204656519bdab2f20f33798a666c8a
#
_entry.id   41204656519bdab2f20f33798a666c8a
#
_cell.length_a   1.000
_cell.length_b   1.000
_cell.length_c   1.000
_cell.angle_alpha   90.00
_cell.angle_beta   90.00
_cell.angle_gamma   90.00
#
_symmetry.space_group_name_H-M   'P 1'
#
loop_
_entity.id
_entity.type
_entity.pdbx_description
1 polymer ?
#
loop_
_entity_poly.entity_id
_entity_poly.type
_entity_poly.pdbx_seq_one_letter_code
_entity_poly.pdbx_strand_id
1 'polypeptide(L)'
;MFDLPAVQAAIREAGCDGWLLYDFRGQNLLAQRVAGVTPKLSRRWFYFVPATGEPRKLVHAIEPASLDHLPGTNKTVYRRWQDLEAGVGALVSGAKRVAMEYSERNANPYIGRVDAGTIELVKSFGCAIVASGDLIQQFEAVWDDDQTQSHFEAAKLCRDAYDVAFDFIADEIRAKGRVLEMVVQARIMKHFADSGMTTYSPPIVGVGPHSGDPHFDTSADTDTPVERGSWVLIDLWAKMIRPRSVYADYTRVAYVGSTVPEQYTKIFNIVAAARDAGIAKVKDAFAAGKPLQGWEVDNATRDVIEKAGYGDFFTHRTGHNIGQEVHGNGAHIDGLETRDDRRIIRRTCFSIEPGIYLPEFGVRSEVDVYIDAAGAVHVTGGEPQTEVHRIVV
;
A
#
# COMPACT_ATOMS: atom_id res chain seq x y z
N MET A 1 -7.04 9.89 -18.76
CA MET A 1 -6.35 10.82 -19.71
C MET A 1 -5.37 11.64 -18.91
N PHE A 2 -4.14 11.91 -19.40
CA PHE A 2 -3.13 12.70 -18.68
C PHE A 2 -3.60 14.14 -18.50
N ASP A 3 -3.73 14.58 -17.25
CA ASP A 3 -4.20 15.93 -16.90
C ASP A 3 -2.99 16.87 -16.74
N LEU A 4 -2.56 17.48 -17.84
CA LEU A 4 -1.41 18.37 -17.85
C LEU A 4 -1.56 19.58 -16.88
N PRO A 5 -2.70 20.29 -16.84
CA PRO A 5 -2.90 21.37 -15.88
C PRO A 5 -2.71 20.96 -14.43
N ALA A 6 -3.29 19.82 -14.02
CA ALA A 6 -3.16 19.29 -12.66
C ALA A 6 -1.70 18.90 -12.35
N VAL A 7 -1.01 18.22 -13.27
CA VAL A 7 0.40 17.86 -13.11
C VAL A 7 1.28 19.11 -12.96
N GLN A 8 1.08 20.11 -13.78
CA GLN A 8 1.84 21.37 -13.69
C GLN A 8 1.55 22.15 -12.40
N ALA A 9 0.32 22.11 -11.90
CA ALA A 9 -0.03 22.70 -10.60
C ALA A 9 0.71 21.99 -9.46
N ALA A 10 0.71 20.68 -9.45
CA ALA A 10 1.44 19.86 -8.46
C ALA A 10 2.95 20.10 -8.49
N ILE A 11 3.56 20.20 -9.68
CA ILE A 11 4.98 20.54 -9.85
C ILE A 11 5.31 21.89 -9.22
N ARG A 12 4.49 22.91 -9.44
CA ARG A 12 4.65 24.24 -8.81
C ARG A 12 4.52 24.18 -7.29
N GLU A 13 3.54 23.48 -6.79
CA GLU A 13 3.34 23.27 -5.34
C GLU A 13 4.55 22.58 -4.70
N ALA A 14 5.16 21.60 -5.41
CA ALA A 14 6.38 20.92 -4.97
C ALA A 14 7.64 21.79 -5.08
N GLY A 15 7.55 23.03 -5.60
CA GLY A 15 8.70 23.92 -5.79
C GLY A 15 9.72 23.40 -6.80
N CYS A 16 9.27 22.64 -7.80
CA CYS A 16 10.08 22.10 -8.88
C CYS A 16 9.91 22.90 -10.17
N ASP A 17 10.96 22.93 -11.02
CA ASP A 17 10.88 23.52 -12.35
C ASP A 17 10.26 22.55 -13.36
N GLY A 18 10.28 21.24 -13.06
CA GLY A 18 9.66 20.21 -13.87
C GLY A 18 9.75 18.82 -13.25
N TRP A 19 9.04 17.90 -13.87
CA TRP A 19 9.05 16.48 -13.55
C TRP A 19 9.49 15.68 -14.77
N LEU A 20 10.57 14.90 -14.62
CA LEU A 20 11.11 14.06 -15.67
C LEU A 20 10.70 12.59 -15.41
N LEU A 21 9.66 12.16 -16.08
CA LEU A 21 9.25 10.76 -16.13
C LEU A 21 10.18 9.99 -17.08
N TYR A 22 10.66 8.85 -16.62
CA TYR A 22 11.59 7.99 -17.36
C TYR A 22 11.27 6.53 -17.12
N ASP A 23 11.39 5.71 -18.14
CA ASP A 23 11.39 4.26 -17.99
C ASP A 23 12.30 3.57 -19.01
N PHE A 24 12.78 2.40 -18.62
CA PHE A 24 13.44 1.42 -19.45
C PHE A 24 12.91 0.03 -19.17
N ARG A 25 12.24 -0.58 -20.17
CA ARG A 25 11.75 -1.96 -20.14
C ARG A 25 10.80 -2.28 -18.98
N GLY A 26 10.01 -1.33 -18.53
CA GLY A 26 9.01 -1.54 -17.49
C GLY A 26 9.55 -1.50 -16.06
N GLN A 27 10.76 -0.98 -15.83
CA GLN A 27 11.35 -0.90 -14.48
C GLN A 27 10.71 0.19 -13.61
N ASN A 28 10.24 1.28 -14.25
CA ASN A 28 9.57 2.38 -13.56
C ASN A 28 8.05 2.33 -13.80
N LEU A 29 7.36 1.43 -13.11
CA LEU A 29 5.91 1.29 -13.20
C LEU A 29 5.16 2.57 -12.80
N LEU A 30 5.73 3.39 -11.90
CA LEU A 30 5.12 4.65 -11.46
C LEU A 30 5.04 5.64 -12.63
N ALA A 31 6.16 5.87 -13.32
CA ALA A 31 6.19 6.74 -14.50
C ALA A 31 5.27 6.21 -15.62
N GLN A 32 5.23 4.89 -15.83
CA GLN A 32 4.34 4.28 -16.83
C GLN A 32 2.87 4.55 -16.51
N ARG A 33 2.44 4.37 -15.27
CA ARG A 33 1.04 4.58 -14.86
C ARG A 33 0.64 6.04 -14.97
N VAL A 34 1.46 6.95 -14.46
CA VAL A 34 1.22 8.40 -14.57
C VAL A 34 1.13 8.83 -16.04
N ALA A 35 2.07 8.37 -16.87
CA ALA A 35 2.08 8.68 -18.30
C ALA A 35 1.06 7.87 -19.13
N GLY A 36 0.37 6.88 -18.57
CA GLY A 36 -0.52 6.00 -19.30
C GLY A 36 0.18 5.22 -20.42
N VAL A 37 1.45 4.86 -20.21
CA VAL A 37 2.26 4.09 -21.14
C VAL A 37 2.06 2.59 -20.88
N THR A 38 1.79 1.83 -21.91
CA THR A 38 1.64 0.37 -21.79
C THR A 38 3.01 -0.31 -21.58
N PRO A 39 3.09 -1.39 -20.77
CA PRO A 39 4.37 -1.93 -20.26
C PRO A 39 5.25 -2.68 -21.29
N LYS A 40 5.02 -2.56 -22.58
CA LYS A 40 5.72 -3.35 -23.61
C LYS A 40 6.86 -2.61 -24.32
N LEU A 41 7.20 -1.38 -23.86
CA LEU A 41 8.29 -0.62 -24.48
C LEU A 41 9.64 -1.23 -24.11
N SER A 42 10.51 -1.36 -25.11
CA SER A 42 11.80 -2.01 -24.97
C SER A 42 12.98 -1.03 -24.96
N ARG A 43 12.71 0.24 -25.21
CA ARG A 43 13.72 1.31 -25.27
C ARG A 43 13.44 2.39 -24.25
N ARG A 44 14.49 3.12 -23.86
CA ARG A 44 14.39 4.25 -22.95
C ARG A 44 13.52 5.34 -23.56
N TRP A 45 12.58 5.86 -22.78
CA TRP A 45 11.82 7.05 -23.10
C TRP A 45 11.88 8.04 -21.94
N PHE A 46 11.74 9.32 -22.28
CA PHE A 46 11.74 10.41 -21.32
C PHE A 46 10.59 11.37 -21.68
N TYR A 47 9.86 11.79 -20.67
CA TYR A 47 8.80 12.79 -20.78
C TYR A 47 9.02 13.86 -19.73
N PHE A 48 9.42 15.04 -20.16
CA PHE A 48 9.64 16.17 -19.27
C PHE A 48 8.41 17.07 -19.25
N VAL A 49 7.77 17.22 -18.08
CA VAL A 49 6.67 18.14 -17.85
C VAL A 49 7.21 19.35 -17.10
N PRO A 50 7.37 20.53 -17.73
CA PRO A 50 7.80 21.74 -17.04
C PRO A 50 6.66 22.25 -16.14
N ALA A 51 7.01 23.01 -15.09
CA ALA A 51 6.05 23.67 -14.20
C ALA A 51 5.11 24.64 -14.95
N THR A 52 5.59 25.18 -16.08
CA THR A 52 4.81 26.01 -17.03
C THR A 52 5.32 25.77 -18.44
N GLY A 53 4.44 25.92 -19.43
CA GLY A 53 4.79 25.74 -20.83
C GLY A 53 4.54 24.33 -21.37
N GLU A 54 5.11 24.02 -22.52
CA GLU A 54 4.83 22.80 -23.27
C GLU A 54 5.75 21.65 -22.81
N PRO A 55 5.20 20.44 -22.56
CA PRO A 55 6.01 19.24 -22.31
C PRO A 55 6.90 18.84 -23.49
N ARG A 56 7.99 18.15 -23.19
CA ARG A 56 8.99 17.68 -24.15
C ARG A 56 9.17 16.17 -24.06
N LYS A 57 9.33 15.53 -25.22
CA LYS A 57 9.41 14.07 -25.36
C LYS A 57 10.75 13.66 -26.00
N LEU A 58 11.33 12.58 -25.49
CA LEU A 58 12.50 11.93 -26.10
C LEU A 58 12.22 10.43 -26.21
N VAL A 59 12.18 9.91 -27.44
CA VAL A 59 11.82 8.52 -27.74
C VAL A 59 12.82 7.91 -28.70
N HIS A 60 12.96 6.58 -28.67
CA HIS A 60 13.86 5.88 -29.59
C HIS A 60 13.21 5.64 -30.94
N ALA A 61 14.01 5.61 -32.00
CA ALA A 61 13.56 5.42 -33.39
C ALA A 61 12.86 4.08 -33.68
N ILE A 62 13.04 3.06 -32.81
CA ILE A 62 12.31 1.79 -32.91
C ILE A 62 10.86 1.92 -32.39
N GLU A 63 10.61 2.86 -31.47
CA GLU A 63 9.32 3.07 -30.81
C GLU A 63 8.92 4.57 -30.86
N PRO A 64 8.88 5.19 -32.06
CA PRO A 64 8.81 6.66 -32.17
C PRO A 64 7.45 7.23 -31.76
N ALA A 65 6.40 6.39 -31.69
CA ALA A 65 5.04 6.79 -31.33
C ALA A 65 4.69 6.55 -29.85
N SER A 66 5.62 6.05 -29.05
CA SER A 66 5.34 5.57 -27.67
C SER A 66 4.71 6.60 -26.74
N LEU A 67 4.97 7.90 -26.97
CA LEU A 67 4.44 9.01 -26.16
C LEU A 67 3.49 9.94 -26.94
N ASP A 68 2.97 9.53 -28.10
CA ASP A 68 2.16 10.41 -28.96
C ASP A 68 0.79 10.76 -28.35
N HIS A 69 0.27 9.90 -27.45
CA HIS A 69 -0.96 10.13 -26.70
C HIS A 69 -0.83 11.21 -25.62
N LEU A 70 0.39 11.59 -25.22
CA LEU A 70 0.65 12.60 -24.19
C LEU A 70 0.66 14.01 -24.79
N PRO A 71 0.32 15.05 -23.98
CA PRO A 71 0.46 16.44 -24.38
C PRO A 71 1.88 16.82 -24.80
N GLY A 72 2.00 17.85 -25.60
CA GLY A 72 3.28 18.39 -26.11
C GLY A 72 3.61 17.91 -27.52
N THR A 73 3.96 18.87 -28.38
CA THR A 73 4.35 18.64 -29.79
C THR A 73 5.86 18.50 -29.95
N ASN A 74 6.65 19.03 -28.99
CA ASN A 74 8.12 18.96 -29.01
C ASN A 74 8.59 17.53 -28.72
N LYS A 75 8.89 16.79 -29.80
CA LYS A 75 9.33 15.40 -29.76
C LYS A 75 10.66 15.23 -30.47
N THR A 76 11.67 14.72 -29.74
CA THR A 76 12.96 14.31 -30.29
C THR A 76 13.01 12.79 -30.41
N VAL A 77 13.48 12.30 -31.58
CA VAL A 77 13.70 10.88 -31.86
C VAL A 77 15.17 10.58 -31.89
N TYR A 78 15.70 9.80 -31.00
CA TYR A 78 17.11 9.43 -30.94
C TYR A 78 17.36 8.02 -31.52
N ARG A 79 18.58 7.78 -31.98
CA ARG A 79 19.07 6.47 -32.46
C ARG A 79 20.32 6.02 -31.74
N ARG A 80 21.28 6.91 -31.56
CA ARG A 80 22.59 6.65 -30.94
C ARG A 80 22.60 7.14 -29.50
N TRP A 81 23.50 6.60 -28.69
CA TRP A 81 23.64 7.02 -27.29
C TRP A 81 24.01 8.52 -27.17
N GLN A 82 24.81 9.05 -28.09
CA GLN A 82 25.15 10.49 -28.11
C GLN A 82 23.90 11.35 -28.33
N ASP A 83 23.00 10.92 -29.22
CA ASP A 83 21.74 11.61 -29.49
C ASP A 83 20.83 11.58 -28.28
N LEU A 84 20.85 10.44 -27.51
CA LEU A 84 20.09 10.32 -26.28
C LEU A 84 20.61 11.28 -25.21
N GLU A 85 21.94 11.34 -24.96
CA GLU A 85 22.52 12.25 -23.97
C GLU A 85 22.23 13.72 -24.31
N ALA A 86 22.45 14.11 -25.57
CA ALA A 86 22.09 15.44 -26.04
C ALA A 86 20.60 15.75 -25.88
N GLY A 87 19.75 14.75 -26.18
CA GLY A 87 18.30 14.83 -26.02
C GLY A 87 17.88 15.03 -24.57
N VAL A 88 18.44 14.28 -23.62
CA VAL A 88 18.20 14.46 -22.20
C VAL A 88 18.61 15.85 -21.74
N GLY A 89 19.80 16.34 -22.13
CA GLY A 89 20.23 17.70 -21.83
C GLY A 89 19.25 18.76 -22.36
N ALA A 90 18.73 18.59 -23.58
CA ALA A 90 17.73 19.48 -24.15
C ALA A 90 16.38 19.44 -23.40
N LEU A 91 15.97 18.25 -22.93
CA LEU A 91 14.73 18.13 -22.13
C LEU A 91 14.78 18.97 -20.85
N VAL A 92 15.88 18.91 -20.10
CA VAL A 92 16.01 19.58 -18.81
C VAL A 92 16.63 20.97 -18.88
N SER A 93 16.90 21.46 -20.11
CA SER A 93 17.52 22.77 -20.31
C SER A 93 16.75 23.89 -19.62
N GLY A 94 17.44 24.68 -18.80
CA GLY A 94 16.90 25.80 -18.03
C GLY A 94 16.26 25.40 -16.69
N ALA A 95 16.04 24.11 -16.40
CA ALA A 95 15.53 23.64 -15.12
C ALA A 95 16.67 23.54 -14.08
N LYS A 96 16.41 23.99 -12.86
CA LYS A 96 17.34 23.88 -11.72
C LYS A 96 16.98 22.74 -10.77
N ARG A 97 15.67 22.50 -10.59
CA ARG A 97 15.12 21.47 -9.70
C ARG A 97 14.16 20.57 -10.49
N VAL A 98 14.56 19.33 -10.69
CA VAL A 98 13.81 18.34 -11.49
C VAL A 98 13.37 17.21 -10.57
N ALA A 99 12.07 16.96 -10.51
CA ALA A 99 11.53 15.80 -9.82
C ALA A 99 11.73 14.54 -10.67
N MET A 100 12.12 13.45 -10.03
CA MET A 100 12.22 12.10 -10.63
C MET A 100 11.86 11.05 -9.58
N GLU A 101 11.52 9.81 -10.01
CA GLU A 101 11.31 8.66 -9.13
C GLU A 101 12.65 8.21 -8.54
N TYR A 102 13.18 9.05 -7.69
CA TYR A 102 14.46 8.95 -7.01
C TYR A 102 14.28 9.12 -5.51
N SER A 103 14.99 8.35 -4.73
CA SER A 103 15.06 8.49 -3.28
C SER A 103 16.50 8.67 -2.86
N GLU A 104 16.83 9.82 -2.26
CA GLU A 104 18.17 10.10 -1.79
C GLU A 104 18.60 9.04 -0.75
N ARG A 105 19.81 8.46 -0.97
CA ARG A 105 20.35 7.36 -0.15
C ARG A 105 19.40 6.16 -0.02
N ASN A 106 18.45 6.02 -0.94
CA ASN A 106 17.39 5.00 -0.91
C ASN A 106 16.57 5.01 0.39
N ALA A 107 16.38 6.19 1.00
CA ALA A 107 15.64 6.34 2.25
C ALA A 107 14.19 5.88 2.15
N ASN A 108 13.58 5.96 0.96
CA ASN A 108 12.29 5.36 0.64
C ASN A 108 12.42 4.52 -0.65
N PRO A 109 12.58 3.19 -0.55
CA PRO A 109 12.78 2.32 -1.71
C PRO A 109 11.56 2.23 -2.63
N TYR A 110 10.37 2.55 -2.15
CA TYR A 110 9.14 2.52 -2.95
C TYR A 110 9.13 3.57 -4.06
N ILE A 111 9.87 4.68 -3.87
CA ILE A 111 10.00 5.76 -4.86
C ILE A 111 11.25 5.60 -5.74
N GLY A 112 12.28 4.91 -5.28
CA GLY A 112 13.53 4.74 -6.01
C GLY A 112 13.38 3.79 -7.21
N ARG A 113 12.90 4.30 -8.35
CA ARG A 113 12.65 3.54 -9.59
C ARG A 113 13.59 3.89 -10.74
N VAL A 114 14.27 5.03 -10.66
CA VAL A 114 15.24 5.46 -11.67
C VAL A 114 16.62 4.98 -11.27
N ASP A 115 17.34 4.35 -12.21
CA ASP A 115 18.70 3.86 -12.00
C ASP A 115 19.70 4.99 -11.75
N ALA A 116 20.77 4.68 -11.01
CA ALA A 116 21.78 5.65 -10.62
C ALA A 116 22.44 6.34 -11.83
N GLY A 117 22.72 5.58 -12.90
CA GLY A 117 23.36 6.14 -14.11
C GLY A 117 22.49 7.17 -14.82
N THR A 118 21.17 6.95 -14.86
CA THR A 118 20.24 7.95 -15.41
C THR A 118 20.19 9.21 -14.53
N ILE A 119 20.21 9.05 -13.18
CA ILE A 119 20.29 10.19 -12.26
C ILE A 119 21.58 10.98 -12.46
N GLU A 120 22.73 10.29 -12.58
CA GLU A 120 24.02 10.93 -12.85
C GLU A 120 24.02 11.69 -14.18
N LEU A 121 23.46 11.09 -15.25
CA LEU A 121 23.32 11.74 -16.55
C LEU A 121 22.53 13.04 -16.44
N VAL A 122 21.34 13.01 -15.78
CA VAL A 122 20.51 14.20 -15.64
C VAL A 122 21.20 15.27 -14.79
N LYS A 123 21.85 14.89 -13.69
CA LYS A 123 22.65 15.83 -12.85
C LYS A 123 23.81 16.46 -13.60
N SER A 124 24.40 15.78 -14.57
CA SER A 124 25.52 16.33 -15.36
C SER A 124 25.16 17.58 -16.19
N PHE A 125 23.85 17.81 -16.40
CA PHE A 125 23.33 19.01 -17.06
C PHE A 125 23.07 20.19 -16.10
N GLY A 126 23.47 20.07 -14.82
CA GLY A 126 23.44 21.17 -13.85
C GLY A 126 22.16 21.33 -13.08
N CYS A 127 21.21 20.38 -13.16
CA CYS A 127 20.00 20.38 -12.36
C CYS A 127 20.15 19.52 -11.08
N ALA A 128 19.52 19.97 -9.99
CA ALA A 128 19.33 19.17 -8.80
C ALA A 128 18.13 18.22 -9.00
N ILE A 129 18.32 16.94 -8.68
CA ILE A 129 17.24 15.96 -8.68
C ILE A 129 16.62 15.90 -7.29
N VAL A 130 15.30 15.93 -7.23
CA VAL A 130 14.50 15.79 -6.00
C VAL A 130 13.55 14.60 -6.12
N ALA A 131 13.19 13.99 -5.00
CA ALA A 131 12.25 12.90 -4.96
C ALA A 131 10.86 13.33 -5.44
N SER A 132 10.23 12.52 -6.29
CA SER A 132 8.86 12.76 -6.77
C SER A 132 7.78 12.16 -5.88
N GLY A 133 8.10 11.69 -4.67
CA GLY A 133 7.19 10.92 -3.83
C GLY A 133 5.81 11.56 -3.63
N ASP A 134 5.76 12.84 -3.25
CA ASP A 134 4.51 13.58 -3.08
C ASP A 134 3.80 13.89 -4.42
N LEU A 135 4.54 13.97 -5.53
CA LEU A 135 3.95 14.09 -6.86
C LEU A 135 3.29 12.78 -7.31
N ILE A 136 4.04 11.69 -7.21
CA ILE A 136 3.58 10.35 -7.63
C ILE A 136 2.27 9.99 -6.95
N GLN A 137 2.17 10.16 -5.64
CA GLN A 137 0.98 9.74 -4.92
C GLN A 137 -0.30 10.49 -5.35
N GLN A 138 -0.20 11.73 -5.82
CA GLN A 138 -1.34 12.51 -6.31
C GLN A 138 -1.95 11.93 -7.60
N PHE A 139 -1.16 11.19 -8.39
CA PHE A 139 -1.59 10.65 -9.69
C PHE A 139 -1.67 9.12 -9.71
N GLU A 140 -1.12 8.44 -8.72
CA GLU A 140 -1.06 6.99 -8.64
C GLU A 140 -1.85 6.43 -7.45
N ALA A 141 -1.89 7.12 -6.32
CA ALA A 141 -2.51 6.62 -5.10
C ALA A 141 -3.87 7.23 -4.78
N VAL A 142 -4.21 8.37 -5.38
CA VAL A 142 -5.52 9.03 -5.22
C VAL A 142 -6.59 8.26 -5.97
N TRP A 143 -7.66 7.91 -5.26
CA TRP A 143 -8.77 7.17 -5.83
C TRP A 143 -9.81 8.07 -6.47
N ASP A 144 -10.36 7.64 -7.60
CA ASP A 144 -11.60 8.18 -8.14
C ASP A 144 -12.84 7.56 -7.45
N ASP A 145 -14.02 7.97 -7.87
CA ASP A 145 -15.27 7.53 -7.24
C ASP A 145 -15.54 6.03 -7.49
N ASP A 146 -15.16 5.50 -8.68
CA ASP A 146 -15.30 4.07 -8.99
C ASP A 146 -14.36 3.21 -8.13
N GLN A 147 -13.13 3.66 -7.90
CA GLN A 147 -12.18 3.00 -7.03
C GLN A 147 -12.64 3.06 -5.57
N THR A 148 -13.11 4.22 -5.11
CA THR A 148 -13.69 4.36 -3.77
C THR A 148 -14.85 3.40 -3.56
N GLN A 149 -15.79 3.35 -4.50
CA GLN A 149 -16.90 2.40 -4.42
C GLN A 149 -16.42 0.94 -4.41
N SER A 150 -15.40 0.60 -5.25
CA SER A 150 -14.86 -0.76 -5.30
C SER A 150 -14.26 -1.20 -3.98
N HIS A 151 -13.61 -0.28 -3.27
CA HIS A 151 -13.07 -0.55 -1.94
C HIS A 151 -14.17 -0.85 -0.93
N PHE A 152 -15.20 0.01 -0.84
CA PHE A 152 -16.28 -0.22 0.14
C PHE A 152 -17.05 -1.52 -0.11
N GLU A 153 -17.21 -1.92 -1.38
CA GLU A 153 -17.79 -3.24 -1.72
C GLU A 153 -16.87 -4.38 -1.27
N ALA A 154 -15.57 -4.30 -1.59
CA ALA A 154 -14.58 -5.29 -1.17
C ALA A 154 -14.47 -5.36 0.37
N ALA A 155 -14.44 -4.21 1.04
CA ALA A 155 -14.36 -4.09 2.49
C ALA A 155 -15.51 -4.81 3.20
N LYS A 156 -16.74 -4.64 2.68
CA LYS A 156 -17.90 -5.36 3.21
C LYS A 156 -17.75 -6.88 3.04
N LEU A 157 -17.35 -7.34 1.87
CA LEU A 157 -17.22 -8.77 1.58
C LEU A 157 -16.03 -9.41 2.29
N CYS A 158 -14.93 -8.70 2.50
CA CYS A 158 -13.82 -9.11 3.37
C CYS A 158 -14.29 -9.24 4.83
N ARG A 159 -15.13 -8.32 5.29
CA ARG A 159 -15.73 -8.43 6.63
C ARG A 159 -16.62 -9.67 6.75
N ASP A 160 -17.47 -9.92 5.76
CA ASP A 160 -18.37 -11.09 5.75
C ASP A 160 -17.56 -12.41 5.71
N ALA A 161 -16.34 -12.40 5.13
CA ALA A 161 -15.46 -13.58 5.08
C ALA A 161 -15.04 -14.08 6.47
N TYR A 162 -14.94 -13.20 7.49
CA TYR A 162 -14.65 -13.61 8.86
C TYR A 162 -15.81 -14.41 9.47
N ASP A 163 -17.04 -13.95 9.30
CA ASP A 163 -18.21 -14.66 9.80
C ASP A 163 -18.28 -16.04 9.13
N VAL A 164 -18.06 -16.11 7.80
CA VAL A 164 -17.99 -17.36 7.04
C VAL A 164 -16.89 -18.31 7.56
N ALA A 165 -15.71 -17.76 7.90
CA ALA A 165 -14.59 -18.56 8.39
C ALA A 165 -14.83 -19.06 9.81
N PHE A 166 -15.29 -18.20 10.72
CA PHE A 166 -15.50 -18.56 12.12
C PHE A 166 -16.68 -19.54 12.30
N ASP A 167 -17.77 -19.35 11.58
CA ASP A 167 -18.89 -20.29 11.56
C ASP A 167 -18.44 -21.65 10.99
N PHE A 168 -17.67 -21.66 9.92
CA PHE A 168 -17.12 -22.88 9.33
C PHE A 168 -16.20 -23.63 10.29
N ILE A 169 -15.31 -22.92 11.00
CA ILE A 169 -14.45 -23.51 12.03
C ILE A 169 -15.32 -24.16 13.14
N ALA A 170 -16.34 -23.46 13.61
CA ALA A 170 -17.24 -23.97 14.64
C ALA A 170 -17.95 -25.26 14.19
N ASP A 171 -18.48 -25.29 12.97
CA ASP A 171 -19.22 -26.44 12.43
C ASP A 171 -18.29 -27.65 12.21
N GLU A 172 -17.11 -27.46 11.66
CA GLU A 172 -16.12 -28.52 11.46
C GLU A 172 -15.64 -29.12 12.81
N ILE A 173 -15.40 -28.27 13.82
CA ILE A 173 -15.00 -28.76 15.14
C ILE A 173 -16.13 -29.49 15.82
N ARG A 174 -17.38 -29.04 15.71
CA ARG A 174 -18.54 -29.77 16.24
C ARG A 174 -18.71 -31.14 15.57
N ALA A 175 -18.49 -31.22 14.26
CA ALA A 175 -18.68 -32.44 13.48
C ALA A 175 -17.51 -33.41 13.56
N LYS A 176 -16.24 -32.89 13.55
CA LYS A 176 -15.03 -33.70 13.35
C LYS A 176 -13.97 -33.50 14.46
N GLY A 177 -14.22 -32.61 15.42
CA GLY A 177 -13.29 -32.28 16.50
C GLY A 177 -12.20 -31.27 16.13
N ARG A 178 -11.94 -31.07 14.84
CA ARG A 178 -10.89 -30.17 14.32
C ARG A 178 -11.09 -29.80 12.85
N VAL A 179 -10.42 -28.75 12.41
CA VAL A 179 -10.26 -28.37 10.98
C VAL A 179 -8.85 -27.86 10.74
N LEU A 180 -8.28 -28.11 9.58
CA LEU A 180 -6.92 -27.66 9.23
C LEU A 180 -6.92 -26.21 8.72
N GLU A 181 -5.81 -25.46 8.92
CA GLU A 181 -5.63 -24.07 8.45
C GLU A 181 -5.91 -23.94 6.96
N MET A 182 -5.35 -24.81 6.12
CA MET A 182 -5.57 -24.82 4.66
C MET A 182 -7.05 -25.03 4.29
N VAL A 183 -7.80 -25.78 5.06
CA VAL A 183 -9.24 -26.00 4.79
C VAL A 183 -10.04 -24.73 5.10
N VAL A 184 -9.67 -24.01 6.16
CA VAL A 184 -10.25 -22.69 6.48
C VAL A 184 -9.89 -21.68 5.40
N GLN A 185 -8.61 -21.61 5.00
CA GLN A 185 -8.13 -20.76 3.91
C GLN A 185 -8.92 -21.01 2.62
N ALA A 186 -9.09 -22.28 2.23
CA ALA A 186 -9.86 -22.67 1.04
C ALA A 186 -11.33 -22.23 1.14
N ARG A 187 -11.93 -22.25 2.35
CA ARG A 187 -13.28 -21.76 2.59
C ARG A 187 -13.40 -20.25 2.37
N ILE A 188 -12.41 -19.47 2.81
CA ILE A 188 -12.33 -18.02 2.57
C ILE A 188 -12.17 -17.75 1.07
N MET A 189 -11.24 -18.45 0.40
CA MET A 189 -11.03 -18.32 -1.05
C MET A 189 -12.28 -18.62 -1.86
N LYS A 190 -13.05 -19.64 -1.43
CA LYS A 190 -14.35 -19.93 -2.06
C LYS A 190 -15.34 -18.77 -1.87
N HIS A 191 -15.41 -18.16 -0.69
CA HIS A 191 -16.26 -16.99 -0.44
C HIS A 191 -15.87 -15.83 -1.35
N PHE A 192 -14.57 -15.55 -1.53
CA PHE A 192 -14.08 -14.53 -2.46
C PHE A 192 -14.53 -14.81 -3.90
N ALA A 193 -14.32 -16.04 -4.38
CA ALA A 193 -14.72 -16.43 -5.73
C ALA A 193 -16.24 -16.32 -5.95
N ASP A 194 -17.05 -16.82 -5.02
CA ASP A 194 -18.51 -16.76 -5.08
C ASP A 194 -19.03 -15.31 -5.04
N SER A 195 -18.27 -14.38 -4.43
CA SER A 195 -18.59 -12.96 -4.30
C SER A 195 -18.02 -12.08 -5.42
N GLY A 196 -17.39 -12.67 -6.44
CA GLY A 196 -16.79 -11.92 -7.55
C GLY A 196 -15.54 -11.12 -7.15
N MET A 197 -14.80 -11.61 -6.16
CA MET A 197 -13.56 -11.03 -5.69
C MET A 197 -12.33 -11.84 -6.15
N THR A 198 -11.19 -11.21 -6.09
CA THR A 198 -9.88 -11.81 -6.38
C THR A 198 -8.82 -11.30 -5.41
N THR A 199 -7.79 -12.11 -5.20
CA THR A 199 -6.58 -11.75 -4.47
C THR A 199 -5.36 -12.30 -5.21
N TYR A 200 -4.17 -11.72 -4.98
CA TYR A 200 -2.93 -12.19 -5.62
C TYR A 200 -2.30 -13.38 -4.88
N SER A 201 -2.61 -13.55 -3.59
CA SER A 201 -2.22 -14.71 -2.79
C SER A 201 -3.34 -15.07 -1.81
N PRO A 202 -3.42 -16.34 -1.37
CA PRO A 202 -4.43 -16.77 -0.40
C PRO A 202 -4.28 -16.05 0.94
N PRO A 203 -5.37 -15.94 1.74
CA PRO A 203 -5.34 -15.41 3.11
C PRO A 203 -4.40 -16.19 4.02
N ILE A 204 -3.85 -15.52 5.03
CA ILE A 204 -3.14 -16.18 6.14
C ILE A 204 -4.17 -16.71 7.14
N VAL A 205 -4.02 -17.97 7.53
CA VAL A 205 -4.72 -18.58 8.66
C VAL A 205 -3.66 -19.16 9.58
N GLY A 206 -3.37 -18.50 10.70
CA GLY A 206 -2.31 -18.90 11.63
C GLY A 206 -2.87 -19.34 12.98
N VAL A 207 -2.53 -20.56 13.40
CA VAL A 207 -2.96 -21.17 14.66
C VAL A 207 -1.81 -21.21 15.67
N GLY A 208 -2.04 -20.69 16.88
CA GLY A 208 -1.02 -20.69 17.93
C GLY A 208 0.29 -20.05 17.49
N PRO A 209 1.43 -20.78 17.50
CA PRO A 209 2.73 -20.24 17.09
C PRO A 209 2.78 -19.68 15.66
N HIS A 210 1.99 -20.22 14.73
CA HIS A 210 1.91 -19.70 13.36
C HIS A 210 1.41 -18.25 13.30
N SER A 211 0.53 -17.86 14.21
CA SER A 211 0.11 -16.45 14.32
C SER A 211 1.24 -15.52 14.82
N GLY A 212 2.30 -16.08 15.38
CA GLY A 212 3.51 -15.37 15.82
C GLY A 212 4.49 -15.01 14.69
N ASP A 213 4.25 -15.52 13.48
CA ASP A 213 4.98 -15.15 12.27
C ASP A 213 4.13 -14.18 11.45
N PRO A 214 4.54 -12.89 11.32
CA PRO A 214 3.75 -11.89 10.56
C PRO A 214 3.52 -12.27 9.09
N HIS A 215 4.42 -13.07 8.50
CA HIS A 215 4.37 -13.49 7.11
C HIS A 215 4.18 -15.01 6.96
N PHE A 216 3.52 -15.63 7.95
CA PHE A 216 3.25 -17.06 7.88
C PHE A 216 2.58 -17.44 6.55
N ASP A 217 3.13 -18.45 5.89
CA ASP A 217 2.55 -19.02 4.67
C ASP A 217 1.86 -20.35 5.00
N THR A 218 0.53 -20.33 4.94
CA THR A 218 -0.29 -21.53 5.16
C THR A 218 -0.06 -22.53 4.03
N SER A 219 0.64 -23.61 4.31
CA SER A 219 1.05 -24.61 3.32
C SER A 219 0.82 -26.04 3.83
N ALA A 220 0.85 -27.01 2.92
CA ALA A 220 0.65 -28.41 3.27
C ALA A 220 1.71 -28.97 4.23
N ASP A 221 2.91 -28.40 4.23
CA ASP A 221 4.02 -28.86 5.08
C ASP A 221 3.91 -28.31 6.52
N THR A 222 3.18 -27.22 6.71
CA THR A 222 3.03 -26.53 8.01
C THR A 222 1.62 -26.61 8.56
N ASP A 223 0.68 -27.22 7.83
CA ASP A 223 -0.76 -27.20 8.11
C ASP A 223 -1.12 -27.73 9.52
N THR A 224 -1.65 -26.86 10.35
CA THR A 224 -1.93 -27.12 11.77
C THR A 224 -3.44 -27.17 12.02
N PRO A 225 -3.92 -28.09 12.90
CA PRO A 225 -5.33 -28.17 13.23
C PRO A 225 -5.78 -27.03 14.15
N VAL A 226 -6.88 -26.41 13.79
CA VAL A 226 -7.71 -25.58 14.66
C VAL A 226 -8.63 -26.52 15.46
N GLU A 227 -8.54 -26.48 16.78
CA GLU A 227 -9.32 -27.32 17.69
C GLU A 227 -9.76 -26.53 18.94
N ARG A 228 -10.48 -27.16 19.88
CA ARG A 228 -10.85 -26.49 21.13
C ARG A 228 -9.61 -26.00 21.87
N GLY A 229 -9.62 -24.72 22.26
CA GLY A 229 -8.50 -24.05 22.92
C GLY A 229 -7.50 -23.39 21.96
N SER A 230 -7.69 -23.49 20.66
CA SER A 230 -6.82 -22.82 19.68
C SER A 230 -7.01 -21.31 19.68
N TRP A 231 -5.89 -20.61 19.59
CA TRP A 231 -5.82 -19.22 19.18
C TRP A 231 -5.69 -19.15 17.66
N VAL A 232 -6.46 -18.29 17.00
CA VAL A 232 -6.52 -18.18 15.54
C VAL A 232 -6.36 -16.72 15.13
N LEU A 233 -5.44 -16.45 14.20
CA LEU A 233 -5.30 -15.18 13.48
C LEU A 233 -5.67 -15.43 12.03
N ILE A 234 -6.55 -14.61 11.48
CA ILE A 234 -6.85 -14.60 10.05
C ILE A 234 -6.52 -13.21 9.52
N ASP A 235 -5.70 -13.18 8.48
CA ASP A 235 -5.34 -12.00 7.72
C ASP A 235 -5.75 -12.22 6.27
N LEU A 236 -6.57 -11.31 5.74
CA LEU A 236 -7.18 -11.47 4.42
C LEU A 236 -7.35 -10.16 3.67
N TRP A 237 -7.00 -10.24 2.41
CA TRP A 237 -7.07 -9.12 1.47
C TRP A 237 -7.68 -9.55 0.14
N ALA A 238 -8.56 -8.74 -0.39
CA ALA A 238 -9.18 -8.99 -1.68
C ALA A 238 -9.73 -7.72 -2.33
N LYS A 239 -9.99 -7.77 -3.63
CA LYS A 239 -10.64 -6.70 -4.40
C LYS A 239 -11.67 -7.26 -5.37
N MET A 240 -12.56 -6.41 -5.86
CA MET A 240 -13.54 -6.80 -6.87
C MET A 240 -12.88 -7.17 -8.21
N ILE A 241 -13.41 -8.15 -8.93
CA ILE A 241 -12.96 -8.50 -10.30
C ILE A 241 -13.54 -7.48 -11.28
N ARG A 242 -12.92 -6.29 -11.35
CA ARG A 242 -13.23 -5.27 -12.34
C ARG A 242 -11.99 -4.37 -12.56
N PRO A 243 -11.88 -3.70 -13.73
CA PRO A 243 -10.75 -2.83 -14.01
C PRO A 243 -10.54 -1.77 -12.93
N ARG A 244 -9.28 -1.53 -12.55
CA ARG A 244 -8.85 -0.50 -11.60
C ARG A 244 -9.40 -0.65 -10.18
N SER A 245 -10.01 -1.79 -9.81
CA SER A 245 -10.44 -2.06 -8.44
C SER A 245 -9.26 -1.97 -7.47
N VAL A 246 -9.56 -1.53 -6.27
CA VAL A 246 -8.60 -1.42 -5.18
C VAL A 246 -8.90 -2.43 -4.09
N TYR A 247 -7.88 -2.82 -3.35
CA TYR A 247 -7.97 -3.81 -2.29
C TYR A 247 -8.70 -3.29 -1.05
N ALA A 248 -9.15 -4.23 -0.25
CA ALA A 248 -9.46 -4.09 1.17
C ALA A 248 -8.65 -5.14 1.93
N ASP A 249 -8.15 -4.80 3.13
CA ASP A 249 -7.17 -5.58 3.89
C ASP A 249 -7.46 -5.52 5.39
N TYR A 250 -7.59 -6.70 6.01
CA TYR A 250 -7.97 -6.78 7.43
C TYR A 250 -7.34 -7.96 8.11
N THR A 251 -7.01 -7.79 9.41
CA THR A 251 -6.66 -8.90 10.30
C THR A 251 -7.61 -8.92 11.51
N ARG A 252 -8.11 -10.11 11.83
CA ARG A 252 -8.87 -10.38 13.04
C ARG A 252 -8.36 -11.64 13.76
N VAL A 253 -8.61 -11.69 15.06
CA VAL A 253 -8.22 -12.81 15.91
C VAL A 253 -9.42 -13.44 16.60
N ALA A 254 -9.33 -14.75 16.83
CA ALA A 254 -10.36 -15.53 17.50
C ALA A 254 -9.76 -16.56 18.46
N TYR A 255 -10.57 -17.00 19.40
CA TYR A 255 -10.26 -18.11 20.29
C TYR A 255 -11.37 -19.17 20.22
N VAL A 256 -11.00 -20.45 20.09
CA VAL A 256 -11.95 -21.55 20.04
C VAL A 256 -12.33 -21.97 21.45
N GLY A 257 -13.39 -21.37 21.96
CA GLY A 257 -13.90 -21.64 23.30
C GLY A 257 -14.83 -20.53 23.80
N SER A 258 -15.55 -20.80 24.89
CA SER A 258 -16.48 -19.86 25.50
C SER A 258 -15.81 -18.78 26.35
N THR A 259 -14.59 -19.03 26.84
CA THR A 259 -13.83 -18.14 27.71
C THR A 259 -12.41 -17.97 27.15
N VAL A 260 -12.05 -16.74 26.80
CA VAL A 260 -10.70 -16.42 26.30
C VAL A 260 -9.73 -16.34 27.48
N PRO A 261 -8.60 -17.09 27.47
CA PRO A 261 -7.57 -16.96 28.51
C PRO A 261 -6.99 -15.55 28.60
N GLU A 262 -6.67 -15.12 29.83
CA GLU A 262 -6.21 -13.76 30.13
C GLU A 262 -4.97 -13.33 29.30
N GLN A 263 -4.06 -14.26 29.04
CA GLN A 263 -2.86 -13.99 28.25
C GLN A 263 -3.18 -13.44 26.87
N TYR A 264 -4.19 -13.96 26.16
CA TYR A 264 -4.60 -13.49 24.85
C TYR A 264 -5.32 -12.15 24.93
N THR A 265 -6.23 -12.00 25.89
CA THR A 265 -6.98 -10.75 26.10
C THR A 265 -6.05 -9.59 26.44
N LYS A 266 -5.02 -9.83 27.27
CA LYS A 266 -4.02 -8.82 27.65
C LYS A 266 -3.29 -8.29 26.43
N ILE A 267 -2.75 -9.17 25.58
CA ILE A 267 -1.99 -8.75 24.39
C ILE A 267 -2.92 -8.10 23.36
N PHE A 268 -4.10 -8.68 23.14
CA PHE A 268 -5.12 -8.09 22.27
C PHE A 268 -5.47 -6.65 22.65
N ASN A 269 -5.68 -6.38 23.94
CA ASN A 269 -6.05 -5.04 24.40
C ASN A 269 -4.93 -4.01 24.14
N ILE A 270 -3.65 -4.41 24.25
CA ILE A 270 -2.51 -3.54 23.92
C ILE A 270 -2.50 -3.23 22.42
N VAL A 271 -2.66 -4.24 21.57
CA VAL A 271 -2.66 -4.08 20.11
C VAL A 271 -3.87 -3.25 19.65
N ALA A 272 -5.05 -3.49 20.20
CA ALA A 272 -6.25 -2.72 19.91
C ALA A 272 -6.08 -1.24 20.31
N ALA A 273 -5.50 -0.97 21.49
CA ALA A 273 -5.21 0.40 21.92
C ALA A 273 -4.18 1.10 21.00
N ALA A 274 -3.18 0.36 20.51
CA ALA A 274 -2.19 0.87 19.57
C ALA A 274 -2.83 1.23 18.21
N ARG A 275 -3.68 0.35 17.66
CA ARG A 275 -4.47 0.62 16.46
C ARG A 275 -5.33 1.88 16.63
N ASP A 276 -6.03 1.98 17.74
CA ASP A 276 -6.94 3.09 18.02
C ASP A 276 -6.17 4.41 18.20
N ALA A 277 -4.95 4.37 18.75
CA ALA A 277 -4.07 5.55 18.82
C ALA A 277 -3.63 6.04 17.43
N GLY A 278 -3.31 5.12 16.51
CA GLY A 278 -3.01 5.45 15.11
C GLY A 278 -4.21 6.09 14.43
N ILE A 279 -5.41 5.51 14.55
CA ILE A 279 -6.66 6.07 14.00
C ILE A 279 -6.93 7.47 14.58
N ALA A 280 -6.77 7.66 15.89
CA ALA A 280 -6.97 8.95 16.55
C ALA A 280 -5.99 10.00 16.03
N LYS A 281 -4.70 9.66 15.87
CA LYS A 281 -3.67 10.55 15.31
C LYS A 281 -4.08 11.07 13.94
N VAL A 282 -4.61 10.21 13.07
CA VAL A 282 -5.10 10.60 11.74
C VAL A 282 -6.32 11.51 11.85
N LYS A 283 -7.33 11.13 12.63
CA LYS A 283 -8.55 11.92 12.82
C LYS A 283 -8.25 13.33 13.36
N ASP A 284 -7.40 13.44 14.36
CA ASP A 284 -7.04 14.71 14.98
C ASP A 284 -6.30 15.64 14.02
N ALA A 285 -5.38 15.10 13.21
CA ALA A 285 -4.64 15.88 12.23
C ALA A 285 -5.57 16.45 11.14
N PHE A 286 -6.44 15.60 10.57
CA PHE A 286 -7.37 16.03 9.52
C PHE A 286 -8.44 16.98 10.06
N ALA A 287 -8.97 16.75 11.25
CA ALA A 287 -9.91 17.68 11.90
C ALA A 287 -9.28 19.06 12.17
N ALA A 288 -7.98 19.09 12.49
CA ALA A 288 -7.24 20.33 12.72
C ALA A 288 -6.70 20.97 11.43
N GLY A 289 -6.88 20.34 10.26
CA GLY A 289 -6.31 20.78 8.98
C GLY A 289 -4.77 20.82 8.97
N LYS A 290 -4.12 19.98 9.78
CA LYS A 290 -2.66 19.92 9.88
C LYS A 290 -2.08 18.88 8.92
N PRO A 291 -0.92 19.17 8.28
CA PRO A 291 -0.18 18.15 7.54
C PRO A 291 0.17 16.97 8.47
N LEU A 292 0.13 15.76 7.91
CA LEU A 292 0.47 14.54 8.62
C LEU A 292 1.30 13.64 7.69
N GLN A 293 2.38 13.07 8.20
CA GLN A 293 3.25 12.14 7.49
C GLN A 293 3.07 10.72 8.03
N GLY A 294 3.37 9.71 7.20
CA GLY A 294 3.16 8.31 7.56
C GLY A 294 3.91 7.88 8.83
N TRP A 295 5.18 8.28 8.96
CA TRP A 295 6.00 7.96 10.13
C TRP A 295 5.45 8.54 11.45
N GLU A 296 4.71 9.64 11.41
CA GLU A 296 4.11 10.24 12.62
C GLU A 296 2.97 9.39 13.18
N VAL A 297 2.24 8.69 12.29
CA VAL A 297 1.17 7.76 12.69
C VAL A 297 1.78 6.46 13.21
N ASP A 298 2.83 5.94 12.54
CA ASP A 298 3.57 4.77 13.04
C ASP A 298 4.10 5.00 14.45
N ASN A 299 4.74 6.15 14.70
CA ASN A 299 5.24 6.47 16.04
C ASN A 299 4.12 6.51 17.09
N ALA A 300 2.97 7.10 16.76
CA ALA A 300 1.85 7.16 17.71
C ALA A 300 1.30 5.77 18.06
N THR A 301 1.27 4.86 17.10
CA THR A 301 0.87 3.47 17.27
C THR A 301 1.90 2.68 18.05
N ARG A 302 3.17 2.75 17.63
CA ARG A 302 4.32 2.04 18.20
C ARG A 302 4.55 2.41 19.66
N ASP A 303 4.46 3.67 19.99
CA ASP A 303 4.60 4.21 21.35
C ASP A 303 3.71 3.47 22.38
N VAL A 304 2.50 3.04 21.99
CA VAL A 304 1.59 2.30 22.88
C VAL A 304 2.17 0.93 23.22
N ILE A 305 2.66 0.21 22.22
CA ILE A 305 3.23 -1.13 22.36
C ILE A 305 4.55 -1.08 23.13
N GLU A 306 5.41 -0.09 22.84
CA GLU A 306 6.69 0.12 23.55
C GLU A 306 6.47 0.43 25.04
N LYS A 307 5.54 1.32 25.38
CA LYS A 307 5.18 1.66 26.76
C LYS A 307 4.59 0.47 27.53
N ALA A 308 3.96 -0.47 26.82
CA ALA A 308 3.50 -1.72 27.40
C ALA A 308 4.61 -2.77 27.60
N GLY A 309 5.85 -2.51 27.13
CA GLY A 309 7.02 -3.38 27.26
C GLY A 309 7.14 -4.45 26.17
N TYR A 310 6.44 -4.29 25.02
CA TYR A 310 6.44 -5.25 23.92
C TYR A 310 7.05 -4.69 22.63
N GLY A 311 7.81 -3.60 22.68
CA GLY A 311 8.40 -2.96 21.49
C GLY A 311 9.20 -3.91 20.59
N ASP A 312 10.01 -4.79 21.19
CA ASP A 312 10.85 -5.76 20.46
C ASP A 312 10.03 -6.83 19.69
N PHE A 313 8.75 -6.96 20.03
CA PHE A 313 7.83 -7.90 19.40
C PHE A 313 6.93 -7.27 18.33
N PHE A 314 7.09 -5.97 18.05
CA PHE A 314 6.42 -5.29 16.95
C PHE A 314 7.44 -4.99 15.85
N THR A 315 7.62 -5.93 14.94
CA THR A 315 8.78 -6.05 14.06
C THR A 315 8.57 -5.49 12.65
N HIS A 316 7.37 -5.01 12.32
CA HIS A 316 7.06 -4.39 11.02
C HIS A 316 6.48 -2.97 11.19
N ARG A 317 6.36 -2.22 10.09
CA ARG A 317 5.69 -0.92 10.05
C ARG A 317 4.23 -1.04 10.49
N THR A 318 3.65 0.07 10.94
CA THR A 318 2.23 0.08 11.37
C THR A 318 1.24 -0.16 10.23
N GLY A 319 1.63 0.09 8.97
CA GLY A 319 0.74 -0.16 7.85
C GLY A 319 1.27 0.36 6.52
N HIS A 320 0.48 0.19 5.48
CA HIS A 320 0.85 0.52 4.11
C HIS A 320 -0.30 1.17 3.35
N ASN A 321 0.04 1.90 2.29
CA ASN A 321 -0.97 2.41 1.37
C ASN A 321 -1.71 1.26 0.69
N ILE A 322 -3.02 1.38 0.58
CA ILE A 322 -3.91 0.47 -0.14
C ILE A 322 -4.24 1.06 -1.51
N GLY A 323 -4.15 0.25 -2.55
CA GLY A 323 -4.43 0.66 -3.92
C GLY A 323 -4.88 -0.49 -4.81
N GLN A 324 -4.55 -0.41 -6.08
CA GLN A 324 -4.76 -1.52 -7.03
C GLN A 324 -3.90 -2.75 -6.68
N GLU A 325 -2.80 -2.55 -5.97
CA GLU A 325 -2.02 -3.53 -5.22
C GLU A 325 -2.33 -3.37 -3.73
N VAL A 326 -2.18 -4.45 -2.96
CA VAL A 326 -2.32 -4.43 -1.49
C VAL A 326 -1.34 -3.42 -0.90
N HIS A 327 -0.06 -3.52 -1.26
CA HIS A 327 0.95 -2.51 -0.96
C HIS A 327 0.98 -1.49 -2.09
N GLY A 328 0.16 -0.43 -2.00
CA GLY A 328 0.05 0.62 -3.00
C GLY A 328 1.22 1.60 -3.02
N ASN A 329 1.10 2.65 -3.83
CA ASN A 329 2.20 3.59 -4.12
C ASN A 329 2.07 4.95 -3.42
N GLY A 330 1.10 5.11 -2.51
CA GLY A 330 0.97 6.27 -1.64
C GLY A 330 1.84 6.17 -0.38
N ALA A 331 1.64 7.13 0.54
CA ALA A 331 2.34 7.15 1.83
C ALA A 331 2.02 5.89 2.65
N HIS A 332 3.06 5.21 3.12
CA HIS A 332 2.95 4.13 4.09
C HIS A 332 2.95 4.68 5.52
N ILE A 333 2.40 3.92 6.44
CA ILE A 333 2.44 4.23 7.87
C ILE A 333 3.69 3.55 8.43
N ASP A 334 4.84 4.18 8.21
CA ASP A 334 6.15 3.58 8.42
C ASP A 334 7.16 4.60 9.00
N GLY A 335 7.64 4.33 10.18
CA GLY A 335 8.74 5.01 10.86
C GLY A 335 9.82 4.04 11.31
N LEU A 336 9.67 2.72 11.00
CA LEU A 336 10.55 1.65 11.42
C LEU A 336 11.47 1.17 10.29
N GLU A 337 10.87 0.58 9.25
CA GLU A 337 11.62 0.02 8.11
C GLU A 337 12.08 1.13 7.17
N THR A 338 11.23 2.13 7.01
CA THR A 338 11.44 3.31 6.20
C THR A 338 10.83 4.50 6.91
N ARG A 339 11.54 5.62 7.01
CA ARG A 339 10.91 6.85 7.44
C ARG A 339 10.09 7.44 6.29
N ASP A 340 8.81 7.07 6.20
CA ASP A 340 7.95 7.60 5.15
C ASP A 340 7.50 9.04 5.48
N ASP A 341 8.22 10.01 4.93
CA ASP A 341 7.99 11.43 5.10
C ASP A 341 7.01 12.03 4.09
N ARG A 342 6.38 11.17 3.26
CA ARG A 342 5.31 11.62 2.37
C ARG A 342 4.08 11.99 3.18
N ARG A 343 3.36 13.01 2.70
CA ARG A 343 2.12 13.45 3.33
C ARG A 343 1.00 12.46 3.08
N ILE A 344 0.21 12.18 4.11
CA ILE A 344 -1.08 11.51 3.95
C ILE A 344 -2.04 12.52 3.32
N ILE A 345 -2.63 12.16 2.17
CA ILE A 345 -3.47 13.05 1.38
C ILE A 345 -4.89 12.52 1.22
N ARG A 346 -5.80 13.40 0.83
CA ARG A 346 -7.21 13.07 0.58
C ARG A 346 -7.34 12.07 -0.56
N ARG A 347 -8.41 11.28 -0.55
CA ARG A 347 -8.72 10.22 -1.50
C ARG A 347 -7.66 9.11 -1.55
N THR A 348 -6.95 8.90 -0.44
CA THR A 348 -6.05 7.75 -0.27
C THR A 348 -6.51 6.86 0.87
N CYS A 349 -6.13 5.61 0.83
CA CYS A 349 -6.39 4.62 1.85
C CYS A 349 -5.10 3.94 2.28
N PHE A 350 -5.04 3.54 3.54
CA PHE A 350 -3.91 2.81 4.12
C PHE A 350 -4.38 1.92 5.27
N SER A 351 -3.64 0.84 5.52
CA SER A 351 -3.87 0.00 6.70
C SER A 351 -3.32 0.64 7.98
N ILE A 352 -3.93 0.31 9.11
CA ILE A 352 -3.38 0.46 10.46
C ILE A 352 -3.47 -0.90 11.12
N GLU A 353 -2.33 -1.59 11.25
CA GLU A 353 -2.24 -3.03 11.54
C GLU A 353 -1.16 -3.37 12.59
N PRO A 354 -1.10 -2.69 13.75
CA PRO A 354 -0.12 -3.04 14.75
C PRO A 354 -0.25 -4.50 15.18
N GLY A 355 0.90 -5.11 15.52
CA GLY A 355 0.96 -6.47 16.01
C GLY A 355 1.99 -6.67 17.12
N ILE A 356 1.77 -7.69 17.95
CA ILE A 356 2.73 -8.23 18.91
C ILE A 356 2.88 -9.73 18.61
N TYR A 357 4.09 -10.15 18.29
CA TYR A 357 4.40 -11.50 17.82
C TYR A 357 5.29 -12.21 18.83
N LEU A 358 4.64 -13.00 19.71
CA LEU A 358 5.33 -13.84 20.71
C LEU A 358 5.60 -15.22 20.10
N PRO A 359 6.57 -15.98 20.63
CA PRO A 359 6.88 -17.33 20.11
C PRO A 359 5.69 -18.30 20.17
N GLU A 360 4.80 -18.12 21.15
CA GLU A 360 3.66 -19.01 21.38
C GLU A 360 2.42 -18.58 20.59
N PHE A 361 2.26 -17.30 20.30
CA PHE A 361 1.17 -16.72 19.52
C PHE A 361 1.43 -15.26 19.15
N GLY A 362 0.81 -14.81 18.07
CA GLY A 362 0.78 -13.41 17.66
C GLY A 362 -0.61 -12.82 17.71
N VAL A 363 -0.66 -11.51 17.87
CA VAL A 363 -1.89 -10.72 17.77
C VAL A 363 -1.63 -9.58 16.80
N ARG A 364 -2.41 -9.49 15.74
CA ARG A 364 -2.54 -8.32 14.86
C ARG A 364 -3.99 -7.87 14.84
N SER A 365 -4.24 -6.58 14.85
CA SER A 365 -5.56 -6.01 14.68
C SER A 365 -5.48 -4.93 13.62
N GLU A 366 -6.15 -5.15 12.51
CA GLU A 366 -6.02 -4.34 11.32
C GLU A 366 -7.33 -3.78 10.85
N VAL A 367 -7.25 -2.56 10.37
CA VAL A 367 -8.32 -1.83 9.69
C VAL A 367 -7.74 -1.01 8.55
N ASP A 368 -8.54 -0.78 7.51
CA ASP A 368 -8.26 0.24 6.51
C ASP A 368 -8.82 1.59 6.91
N VAL A 369 -8.04 2.64 6.64
CA VAL A 369 -8.41 4.04 6.88
C VAL A 369 -8.40 4.80 5.57
N TYR A 370 -9.57 5.23 5.13
CA TYR A 370 -9.77 6.03 3.92
C TYR A 370 -10.03 7.50 4.27
N ILE A 371 -9.34 8.40 3.58
CA ILE A 371 -9.55 9.85 3.69
C ILE A 371 -10.36 10.30 2.48
N ASP A 372 -11.57 10.80 2.69
CA ASP A 372 -12.42 11.24 1.57
C ASP A 372 -12.00 12.60 0.97
N ALA A 373 -12.71 13.03 -0.06
CA ALA A 373 -12.46 14.30 -0.75
C ALA A 373 -12.65 15.54 0.15
N ALA A 374 -13.51 15.45 1.16
CA ALA A 374 -13.73 16.52 2.14
C ALA A 374 -12.67 16.52 3.25
N GLY A 375 -11.92 15.41 3.42
CA GLY A 375 -10.97 15.20 4.50
C GLY A 375 -11.57 14.49 5.71
N ALA A 376 -12.76 13.91 5.57
CA ALA A 376 -13.30 13.04 6.61
C ALA A 376 -12.57 11.69 6.61
N VAL A 377 -12.33 11.17 7.81
CA VAL A 377 -11.57 9.94 8.05
C VAL A 377 -12.54 8.80 8.30
N HIS A 378 -12.53 7.81 7.42
CA HIS A 378 -13.39 6.63 7.47
C HIS A 378 -12.56 5.39 7.82
N VAL A 379 -12.96 4.68 8.86
CA VAL A 379 -12.51 3.31 9.09
C VAL A 379 -13.45 2.39 8.31
N THR A 380 -12.92 1.54 7.43
CA THR A 380 -13.71 0.71 6.53
C THR A 380 -13.78 -0.74 7.00
N GLY A 381 -14.65 -1.57 6.40
CA GLY A 381 -14.82 -2.97 6.81
C GLY A 381 -15.64 -3.16 8.09
N GLY A 382 -16.41 -2.15 8.52
CA GLY A 382 -17.21 -2.16 9.74
C GLY A 382 -16.42 -1.73 10.98
N GLU A 383 -16.99 -1.99 12.15
CA GLU A 383 -16.36 -1.60 13.43
C GLU A 383 -15.03 -2.34 13.65
N PRO A 384 -13.99 -1.65 14.13
CA PRO A 384 -12.77 -2.30 14.59
C PRO A 384 -13.06 -3.37 15.63
N GLN A 385 -12.26 -4.43 15.62
CA GLN A 385 -12.41 -5.49 16.62
C GLN A 385 -12.11 -4.94 18.03
N THR A 386 -13.07 -5.02 18.93
CA THR A 386 -12.97 -4.50 20.33
C THR A 386 -12.73 -5.60 21.37
N GLU A 387 -12.99 -6.86 21.01
CA GLU A 387 -12.71 -8.04 21.84
C GLU A 387 -12.30 -9.21 20.96
N VAL A 388 -11.62 -10.18 21.56
CA VAL A 388 -11.29 -11.44 20.88
C VAL A 388 -12.58 -12.17 20.52
N HIS A 389 -12.74 -12.54 19.25
CA HIS A 389 -13.91 -13.29 18.81
C HIS A 389 -13.90 -14.69 19.45
N ARG A 390 -15.05 -15.15 19.95
CA ARG A 390 -15.20 -16.48 20.58
C ARG A 390 -15.89 -17.43 19.62
N ILE A 391 -15.16 -18.40 19.13
CA ILE A 391 -15.71 -19.50 18.33
C ILE A 391 -16.24 -20.54 19.32
N VAL A 392 -17.55 -20.46 19.61
CA VAL A 392 -18.18 -21.36 20.57
C VAL A 392 -18.57 -22.69 19.89
N VAL A 393 -18.04 -23.82 20.39
CA VAL A 393 -18.16 -25.17 19.83
C VAL A 393 -18.59 -26.19 20.84
#